data_387657f8de509c8e95f3244cec8341a5
#
_entry.id   387657f8de509c8e95f3244cec8341a5
#
_cell.length_a   1.000
_cell.length_b   1.000
_cell.length_c   1.000
_cell.angle_alpha   90.00
_cell.angle_beta   90.00
_cell.angle_gamma   90.00
#
_symmetry.space_group_name_H-M   'P 1'
#
loop_
_entity.id
_entity.type
_entity.pdbx_description
1 polymer ?
#
loop_
_entity_poly.entity_id
_entity_poly.type
_entity_poly.pdbx_seq_one_letter_code
_entity_poly.pdbx_strand_id
1 'polypeptide(L)'
;QDEIETATKKLTAQVKDMLAKTETFDALYQKLMPLLQGKKGVLFDMDGTLIDSMPMWRTLDVEYIGRYGIHPDMEFHHQVATMTLIQAANFIKEQFDIPKTSEEIFNDFQNMVIEEYRNTIPLKPYARELVKWMKRDGYKVAVATANEIHLSEMVLERTGLMADVDTIVSCTMAGASKESSAVYELACANMRITPVECVIFEDSLRAMYTAKKAGFVTVAVYDDVAKDSWEEICRITDEQVVLE
;
A
#
# COMPACT_ATOMS: atom_id res chain seq x y z
N GLN A 1 -19.80 22.99 -14.78
CA GLN A 1 -19.54 21.68 -14.16
C GLN A 1 -18.94 20.69 -15.17
N ASP A 2 -19.54 20.55 -16.36
CA ASP A 2 -19.07 19.64 -17.43
C ASP A 2 -17.68 20.01 -17.98
N GLU A 3 -17.33 21.28 -18.04
CA GLU A 3 -16.01 21.72 -18.52
C GLU A 3 -14.89 21.37 -17.55
N ILE A 4 -15.15 21.48 -16.23
CA ILE A 4 -14.20 21.12 -15.17
C ILE A 4 -14.00 19.59 -15.15
N GLU A 5 -15.08 18.83 -15.25
CA GLU A 5 -15.02 17.36 -15.30
C GLU A 5 -14.29 16.86 -16.54
N THR A 6 -14.52 17.49 -17.68
CA THR A 6 -13.82 17.19 -18.94
C THR A 6 -12.34 17.56 -18.87
N ALA A 7 -11.99 18.70 -18.29
CA ALA A 7 -10.60 19.12 -18.08
C ALA A 7 -9.88 18.18 -17.10
N THR A 8 -10.55 17.77 -16.04
CA THR A 8 -10.01 16.82 -15.05
C THR A 8 -9.77 15.44 -15.68
N LYS A 9 -10.71 14.93 -16.47
CA LYS A 9 -10.53 13.67 -17.23
C LYS A 9 -9.38 13.75 -18.24
N LYS A 10 -9.24 14.89 -18.92
CA LYS A 10 -8.16 15.09 -19.91
C LYS A 10 -6.79 15.22 -19.24
N LEU A 11 -6.71 15.92 -18.11
CA LEU A 11 -5.49 16.01 -17.30
C LEU A 11 -5.10 14.65 -16.72
N THR A 12 -6.08 13.90 -16.24
CA THR A 12 -5.88 12.53 -15.75
C THR A 12 -5.38 11.59 -16.84
N ALA A 13 -5.95 11.67 -18.05
CA ALA A 13 -5.49 10.88 -19.20
C ALA A 13 -4.07 11.28 -19.63
N GLN A 14 -3.74 12.56 -19.61
CA GLN A 14 -2.39 13.06 -19.90
C GLN A 14 -1.36 12.65 -18.84
N VAL A 15 -1.75 12.67 -17.56
CA VAL A 15 -0.90 12.18 -16.47
C VAL A 15 -0.70 10.66 -16.59
N LYS A 16 -1.76 9.89 -16.88
CA LYS A 16 -1.63 8.45 -17.19
C LYS A 16 -0.72 8.20 -18.40
N ASP A 17 -0.85 8.96 -19.49
CA ASP A 17 -0.05 8.80 -20.70
C ASP A 17 1.42 9.23 -20.50
N MET A 18 1.67 10.25 -19.67
CA MET A 18 3.02 10.64 -19.26
C MET A 18 3.67 9.61 -18.32
N LEU A 19 2.88 8.97 -17.46
CA LEU A 19 3.33 7.94 -16.53
C LEU A 19 3.33 6.55 -17.19
N ALA A 20 2.44 6.30 -18.15
CA ALA A 20 2.28 5.05 -18.91
C ALA A 20 3.24 4.87 -20.08
N LYS A 21 4.29 5.66 -20.18
CA LYS A 21 5.48 5.19 -20.87
C LYS A 21 6.05 4.12 -19.99
N THR A 22 5.67 2.86 -20.28
CA THR A 22 6.13 1.63 -19.65
C THR A 22 7.59 1.80 -19.27
N GLU A 23 7.85 2.12 -18.02
CA GLU A 23 9.21 2.14 -17.52
C GLU A 23 9.68 0.69 -17.58
N THR A 24 10.61 0.40 -18.47
CA THR A 24 11.34 -0.87 -18.41
C THR A 24 12.03 -0.95 -17.05
N PHE A 25 12.27 -2.13 -16.53
CA PHE A 25 13.00 -2.29 -15.27
C PHE A 25 14.37 -1.57 -15.31
N ASP A 26 15.02 -1.50 -16.48
CA ASP A 26 16.27 -0.77 -16.66
C ASP A 26 16.11 0.74 -16.43
N ALA A 27 15.01 1.34 -16.91
CA ALA A 27 14.72 2.76 -16.67
C ALA A 27 14.44 3.02 -15.17
N LEU A 28 13.69 2.13 -14.53
CA LEU A 28 13.43 2.15 -13.10
C LEU A 28 14.75 2.06 -12.29
N TYR A 29 15.63 1.15 -12.67
CA TYR A 29 16.97 1.00 -12.08
C TYR A 29 17.77 2.29 -12.17
N GLN A 30 17.88 2.90 -13.36
CA GLN A 30 18.62 4.15 -13.59
C GLN A 30 18.06 5.32 -12.77
N LYS A 31 16.76 5.35 -12.59
CA LYS A 31 16.06 6.37 -11.83
C LYS A 31 16.33 6.26 -10.32
N LEU A 32 16.36 5.05 -9.79
CA LEU A 32 16.52 4.79 -8.36
C LEU A 32 17.97 4.76 -7.88
N MET A 33 18.92 4.39 -8.74
CA MET A 33 20.35 4.28 -8.37
C MET A 33 20.93 5.51 -7.67
N PRO A 34 20.69 6.76 -8.12
CA PRO A 34 21.22 7.93 -7.45
C PRO A 34 20.72 8.10 -5.99
N LEU A 35 19.48 7.69 -5.73
CA LEU A 35 18.87 7.77 -4.40
C LEU A 35 19.42 6.71 -3.45
N LEU A 36 19.82 5.57 -3.99
CA LEU A 36 20.33 4.42 -3.24
C LEU A 36 21.82 4.55 -2.91
N GLN A 37 22.53 5.44 -3.59
CA GLN A 37 23.97 5.62 -3.37
C GLN A 37 24.26 6.02 -1.91
N GLY A 38 25.10 5.23 -1.23
CA GLY A 38 25.46 5.43 0.17
C GLY A 38 24.39 5.06 1.19
N LYS A 39 23.27 4.52 0.75
CA LYS A 39 22.23 3.96 1.63
C LYS A 39 22.57 2.52 2.05
N LYS A 40 22.01 2.07 3.16
CA LYS A 40 22.25 0.73 3.73
C LYS A 40 21.02 -0.16 3.68
N GLY A 41 19.83 0.43 3.57
CA GLY A 41 18.60 -0.32 3.56
C GLY A 41 17.48 0.33 2.77
N VAL A 42 16.50 -0.48 2.46
CA VAL A 42 15.25 -0.10 1.83
C VAL A 42 14.09 -0.63 2.66
N LEU A 43 13.04 0.15 2.71
CA LEU A 43 11.82 -0.20 3.41
C LEU A 43 10.67 -0.08 2.41
N PHE A 44 9.90 -1.13 2.27
CA PHE A 44 8.70 -1.16 1.44
C PHE A 44 7.46 -1.17 2.31
N ASP A 45 6.50 -0.32 1.98
CA ASP A 45 5.12 -0.60 2.35
C ASP A 45 4.63 -1.84 1.60
N MET A 46 3.56 -2.46 2.09
CA MET A 46 3.01 -3.69 1.51
C MET A 46 1.89 -3.40 0.53
N ASP A 47 0.76 -2.89 1.04
CA ASP A 47 -0.50 -2.76 0.32
C ASP A 47 -0.53 -1.53 -0.60
N GLY A 48 -0.66 -1.74 -1.91
CA GLY A 48 -0.56 -0.65 -2.88
C GLY A 48 0.88 -0.34 -3.31
N THR A 49 1.89 -0.90 -2.64
CA THR A 49 3.31 -0.71 -2.92
C THR A 49 3.97 -1.96 -3.48
N LEU A 50 4.09 -3.04 -2.70
CA LEU A 50 4.62 -4.33 -3.19
C LEU A 50 3.54 -5.21 -3.81
N ILE A 51 2.32 -5.15 -3.30
CA ILE A 51 1.20 -5.97 -3.75
C ILE A 51 0.05 -5.10 -4.25
N ASP A 52 -0.68 -5.62 -5.23
CA ASP A 52 -1.86 -5.00 -5.80
C ASP A 52 -3.13 -5.46 -5.06
N SER A 53 -3.23 -5.06 -3.78
CA SER A 53 -4.34 -5.41 -2.89
C SER A 53 -5.46 -4.38 -2.88
N MET A 54 -5.22 -3.17 -3.39
CA MET A 54 -6.18 -2.08 -3.30
C MET A 54 -7.50 -2.35 -4.04
N PRO A 55 -7.55 -3.06 -5.18
CA PRO A 55 -8.82 -3.48 -5.78
C PRO A 55 -9.69 -4.31 -4.83
N MET A 56 -9.10 -5.25 -4.09
CA MET A 56 -9.80 -6.08 -3.09
C MET A 56 -10.37 -5.21 -1.97
N TRP A 57 -9.56 -4.32 -1.38
CA TRP A 57 -10.02 -3.43 -0.31
C TRP A 57 -11.18 -2.52 -0.71
N ARG A 58 -11.21 -2.09 -1.99
CA ARG A 58 -12.29 -1.26 -2.54
C ARG A 58 -13.61 -1.99 -2.79
N THR A 59 -13.58 -3.31 -2.90
CA THR A 59 -14.76 -4.12 -3.25
C THR A 59 -15.24 -5.03 -2.13
N LEU A 60 -14.52 -5.12 -1.03
CA LEU A 60 -14.77 -6.06 0.06
C LEU A 60 -16.19 -5.92 0.64
N ASP A 61 -16.63 -4.71 0.91
CA ASP A 61 -17.97 -4.41 1.41
C ASP A 61 -19.06 -4.69 0.37
N VAL A 62 -18.83 -4.31 -0.90
CA VAL A 62 -19.74 -4.55 -2.02
C VAL A 62 -19.98 -6.05 -2.22
N GLU A 63 -18.91 -6.83 -2.24
CA GLU A 63 -18.99 -8.29 -2.40
C GLU A 63 -19.69 -8.94 -1.23
N TYR A 64 -19.38 -8.49 0.00
CA TYR A 64 -20.00 -9.04 1.19
C TYR A 64 -21.51 -8.76 1.24
N ILE A 65 -21.92 -7.51 1.11
CA ILE A 65 -23.31 -7.08 1.17
C ILE A 65 -24.10 -7.65 -0.01
N GLY A 66 -23.48 -7.74 -1.20
CA GLY A 66 -24.04 -8.33 -2.40
C GLY A 66 -24.50 -9.78 -2.25
N ARG A 67 -23.88 -10.56 -1.34
CA ARG A 67 -24.30 -11.93 -1.00
C ARG A 67 -25.71 -12.01 -0.42
N TYR A 68 -26.18 -10.88 0.15
CA TYR A 68 -27.54 -10.75 0.70
C TYR A 68 -28.50 -10.05 -0.26
N GLY A 69 -28.09 -9.83 -1.53
CA GLY A 69 -28.90 -9.15 -2.55
C GLY A 69 -29.06 -7.64 -2.29
N ILE A 70 -28.20 -7.04 -1.48
CA ILE A 70 -28.21 -5.62 -1.11
C ILE A 70 -27.19 -4.90 -1.97
N HIS A 71 -27.57 -3.77 -2.57
CA HIS A 71 -26.71 -2.95 -3.41
C HIS A 71 -26.79 -1.49 -2.95
N PRO A 72 -25.94 -1.11 -1.99
CA PRO A 72 -25.92 0.26 -1.48
C PRO A 72 -25.40 1.25 -2.53
N ASP A 73 -25.62 2.54 -2.26
CA ASP A 73 -25.12 3.61 -3.11
C ASP A 73 -23.62 3.88 -2.90
N MET A 74 -23.06 4.76 -3.73
CA MET A 74 -21.65 5.12 -3.67
C MET A 74 -21.29 5.88 -2.40
N GLU A 75 -22.22 6.61 -1.80
CA GLU A 75 -21.98 7.34 -0.55
C GLU A 75 -21.72 6.37 0.60
N PHE A 76 -22.49 5.29 0.67
CA PHE A 76 -22.28 4.22 1.64
C PHE A 76 -20.88 3.62 1.50
N HIS A 77 -20.46 3.28 0.26
CA HIS A 77 -19.12 2.74 0.00
C HIS A 77 -18.01 3.70 0.41
N HIS A 78 -18.16 4.99 0.14
CA HIS A 78 -17.19 6.00 0.57
C HIS A 78 -17.09 6.11 2.09
N GLN A 79 -18.19 5.97 2.82
CA GLN A 79 -18.17 5.94 4.28
C GLN A 79 -17.45 4.70 4.81
N VAL A 80 -17.79 3.52 4.30
CA VAL A 80 -17.16 2.24 4.71
C VAL A 80 -15.66 2.25 4.43
N ALA A 81 -15.22 2.78 3.31
CA ALA A 81 -13.80 2.86 2.92
C ALA A 81 -12.91 3.63 3.92
N THR A 82 -13.50 4.46 4.79
CA THR A 82 -12.77 5.19 5.83
C THR A 82 -12.72 4.47 7.19
N MET A 83 -13.38 3.33 7.31
CA MET A 83 -13.59 2.59 8.55
C MET A 83 -12.59 1.44 8.70
N THR A 84 -12.30 1.09 9.96
CA THR A 84 -11.68 -0.21 10.25
C THR A 84 -12.68 -1.34 9.98
N LEU A 85 -12.22 -2.58 9.82
CA LEU A 85 -13.11 -3.71 9.55
C LEU A 85 -14.19 -3.89 10.63
N ILE A 86 -13.85 -3.64 11.90
CA ILE A 86 -14.84 -3.73 13.00
C ILE A 86 -15.86 -2.60 12.94
N GLN A 87 -15.43 -1.38 12.58
CA GLN A 87 -16.33 -0.25 12.38
C GLN A 87 -17.25 -0.50 11.18
N ALA A 88 -16.71 -1.02 10.08
CA ALA A 88 -17.48 -1.39 8.90
C ALA A 88 -18.53 -2.48 9.22
N ALA A 89 -18.14 -3.50 9.97
CA ALA A 89 -19.06 -4.58 10.39
C ALA A 89 -20.23 -4.04 11.24
N ASN A 90 -19.94 -3.16 12.20
CA ASN A 90 -20.98 -2.51 13.01
C ASN A 90 -21.90 -1.65 12.16
N PHE A 91 -21.32 -0.81 11.31
CA PHE A 91 -22.07 0.10 10.44
C PHE A 91 -22.97 -0.66 9.46
N ILE A 92 -22.47 -1.73 8.84
CA ILE A 92 -23.26 -2.59 7.95
C ILE A 92 -24.42 -3.23 8.70
N LYS A 93 -24.19 -3.72 9.92
CA LYS A 93 -25.25 -4.29 10.76
C LYS A 93 -26.33 -3.27 11.14
N GLU A 94 -25.94 -2.03 11.39
CA GLU A 94 -26.89 -0.95 11.71
C GLU A 94 -27.72 -0.51 10.50
N GLN A 95 -27.13 -0.52 9.31
CA GLN A 95 -27.80 -0.04 8.08
C GLN A 95 -28.67 -1.10 7.40
N PHE A 96 -28.35 -2.38 7.55
CA PHE A 96 -29.00 -3.47 6.81
C PHE A 96 -29.46 -4.60 7.74
N ASP A 97 -30.61 -5.18 7.43
CA ASP A 97 -31.14 -6.36 8.12
C ASP A 97 -30.46 -7.65 7.64
N ILE A 98 -29.15 -7.73 7.88
CA ILE A 98 -28.38 -8.94 7.61
C ILE A 98 -28.55 -9.91 8.78
N PRO A 99 -28.85 -11.22 8.53
CA PRO A 99 -29.11 -12.21 9.59
C PRO A 99 -27.82 -12.70 10.25
N LYS A 100 -26.97 -11.75 10.67
CA LYS A 100 -25.71 -11.96 11.37
C LYS A 100 -25.48 -10.88 12.41
N THR A 101 -24.70 -11.18 13.44
CA THR A 101 -24.21 -10.20 14.39
C THR A 101 -23.04 -9.40 13.80
N SER A 102 -22.72 -8.25 14.37
CA SER A 102 -21.53 -7.47 13.97
C SER A 102 -20.22 -8.28 14.08
N GLU A 103 -20.12 -9.13 15.10
CA GLU A 103 -18.95 -10.01 15.29
C GLU A 103 -18.85 -11.06 14.18
N GLU A 104 -19.97 -11.66 13.77
CA GLU A 104 -20.00 -12.60 12.64
C GLU A 104 -19.65 -11.90 11.32
N ILE A 105 -20.12 -10.68 11.08
CA ILE A 105 -19.77 -9.88 9.92
C ILE A 105 -18.28 -9.56 9.91
N PHE A 106 -17.73 -9.15 11.05
CA PHE A 106 -16.30 -8.88 11.19
C PHE A 106 -15.45 -10.13 10.91
N ASN A 107 -15.84 -11.29 11.44
CA ASN A 107 -15.15 -12.55 11.20
C ASN A 107 -15.23 -12.97 9.71
N ASP A 108 -16.37 -12.74 9.07
CA ASP A 108 -16.51 -12.98 7.63
C ASP A 108 -15.55 -12.09 6.82
N PHE A 109 -15.45 -10.81 7.16
CA PHE A 109 -14.48 -9.90 6.51
C PHE A 109 -13.05 -10.38 6.69
N GLN A 110 -12.66 -10.75 7.92
CA GLN A 110 -11.33 -11.28 8.17
C GLN A 110 -11.05 -12.54 7.33
N ASN A 111 -12.01 -13.44 7.23
CA ASN A 111 -11.87 -14.66 6.42
C ASN A 111 -11.73 -14.34 4.93
N MET A 112 -12.50 -13.38 4.41
CA MET A 112 -12.38 -12.94 3.02
C MET A 112 -11.00 -12.35 2.74
N VAL A 113 -10.52 -11.46 3.61
CA VAL A 113 -9.18 -10.87 3.50
C VAL A 113 -8.09 -11.93 3.52
N ILE A 114 -8.14 -12.85 4.50
CA ILE A 114 -7.15 -13.95 4.61
C ILE A 114 -7.14 -14.81 3.35
N GLU A 115 -8.30 -15.13 2.79
CA GLU A 115 -8.41 -15.94 1.57
C GLU A 115 -7.77 -15.25 0.37
N GLU A 116 -7.99 -13.94 0.20
CA GLU A 116 -7.42 -13.14 -0.87
C GLU A 116 -5.88 -13.05 -0.73
N TYR A 117 -5.37 -12.75 0.45
CA TYR A 117 -3.93 -12.67 0.70
C TYR A 117 -3.24 -14.03 0.51
N ARG A 118 -3.92 -15.11 0.90
CA ARG A 118 -3.39 -16.47 0.74
C ARG A 118 -3.31 -16.92 -0.71
N ASN A 119 -4.29 -16.55 -1.54
CA ASN A 119 -4.47 -17.22 -2.83
C ASN A 119 -4.37 -16.31 -4.05
N THR A 120 -4.80 -15.04 -3.99
CA THR A 120 -5.12 -14.26 -5.19
C THR A 120 -4.31 -12.98 -5.37
N ILE A 121 -4.10 -12.18 -4.31
CA ILE A 121 -3.47 -10.87 -4.44
C ILE A 121 -2.09 -10.97 -5.11
N PRO A 122 -1.87 -10.34 -6.28
CA PRO A 122 -0.60 -10.41 -6.99
C PRO A 122 0.43 -9.42 -6.43
N LEU A 123 1.70 -9.64 -6.75
CA LEU A 123 2.70 -8.59 -6.67
C LEU A 123 2.39 -7.50 -7.71
N LYS A 124 2.73 -6.26 -7.39
CA LYS A 124 2.81 -5.23 -8.43
C LYS A 124 3.91 -5.60 -9.44
N PRO A 125 3.77 -5.19 -10.70
CA PRO A 125 4.83 -5.36 -11.70
C PRO A 125 6.16 -4.83 -11.17
N TYR A 126 7.27 -5.50 -11.49
CA TYR A 126 8.62 -5.20 -11.02
C TYR A 126 8.88 -5.24 -9.51
N ALA A 127 7.88 -5.46 -8.64
CA ALA A 127 8.09 -5.54 -7.20
C ALA A 127 9.08 -6.67 -6.84
N ARG A 128 8.98 -7.82 -7.51
CA ARG A 128 9.90 -8.95 -7.33
C ARG A 128 11.33 -8.57 -7.71
N GLU A 129 11.48 -7.97 -8.88
CA GLU A 129 12.77 -7.56 -9.43
C GLU A 129 13.43 -6.50 -8.53
N LEU A 130 12.66 -5.55 -8.03
CA LEU A 130 13.12 -4.52 -7.09
C LEU A 130 13.66 -5.14 -5.79
N VAL A 131 12.88 -5.97 -5.13
CA VAL A 131 13.28 -6.61 -3.86
C VAL A 131 14.54 -7.46 -4.06
N LYS A 132 14.58 -8.28 -5.13
CA LYS A 132 15.74 -9.11 -5.45
C LYS A 132 16.97 -8.30 -5.81
N TRP A 133 16.81 -7.21 -6.54
CA TRP A 133 17.89 -6.29 -6.83
C TRP A 133 18.47 -5.68 -5.55
N MET A 134 17.63 -5.12 -4.68
CA MET A 134 18.06 -4.54 -3.41
C MET A 134 18.86 -5.56 -2.59
N LYS A 135 18.36 -6.79 -2.49
CA LYS A 135 19.02 -7.85 -1.72
C LYS A 135 20.36 -8.27 -2.34
N ARG A 136 20.40 -8.45 -3.66
CA ARG A 136 21.62 -8.80 -4.40
C ARG A 136 22.72 -7.75 -4.22
N ASP A 137 22.37 -6.48 -4.24
CA ASP A 137 23.31 -5.37 -4.12
C ASP A 137 23.67 -5.05 -2.65
N GLY A 138 23.20 -5.88 -1.70
CA GLY A 138 23.63 -5.87 -0.30
C GLY A 138 22.83 -4.93 0.62
N TYR A 139 21.73 -4.34 0.13
CA TYR A 139 20.84 -3.57 1.00
C TYR A 139 20.11 -4.47 1.99
N LYS A 140 19.86 -3.96 3.18
CA LYS A 140 18.87 -4.53 4.10
C LYS A 140 17.48 -4.23 3.56
N VAL A 141 16.58 -5.21 3.62
CA VAL A 141 15.22 -5.07 3.10
C VAL A 141 14.22 -5.26 4.24
N ALA A 142 13.37 -4.29 4.45
CA ALA A 142 12.26 -4.36 5.40
C ALA A 142 10.92 -4.17 4.70
N VAL A 143 9.89 -4.74 5.30
CA VAL A 143 8.49 -4.46 4.97
C VAL A 143 7.81 -3.82 6.20
N ALA A 144 7.11 -2.70 5.99
CA ALA A 144 6.32 -2.03 7.01
C ALA A 144 4.85 -1.97 6.59
N THR A 145 3.98 -2.66 7.32
CA THR A 145 2.57 -2.78 6.99
C THR A 145 1.66 -2.15 8.05
N ALA A 146 0.52 -1.60 7.60
CA ALA A 146 -0.57 -1.22 8.49
C ALA A 146 -1.41 -2.44 8.95
N ASN A 147 -1.36 -3.52 8.20
CA ASN A 147 -2.08 -4.76 8.46
C ASN A 147 -1.32 -5.69 9.42
N GLU A 148 -1.96 -6.79 9.80
CA GLU A 148 -1.34 -7.83 10.62
C GLU A 148 -0.24 -8.55 9.84
N ILE A 149 0.86 -8.86 10.52
CA ILE A 149 2.07 -9.46 9.92
C ILE A 149 1.76 -10.72 9.11
N HIS A 150 0.91 -11.59 9.63
CA HIS A 150 0.60 -12.87 8.98
C HIS A 150 0.04 -12.73 7.57
N LEU A 151 -0.66 -11.61 7.26
CA LEU A 151 -1.13 -11.33 5.90
C LEU A 151 0.04 -11.06 4.96
N SER A 152 1.00 -10.24 5.38
CA SER A 152 2.21 -9.99 4.60
C SER A 152 3.03 -11.26 4.40
N GLU A 153 3.20 -12.08 5.46
CA GLU A 153 3.90 -13.37 5.40
C GLU A 153 3.27 -14.29 4.37
N MET A 154 1.95 -14.44 4.36
CA MET A 154 1.23 -15.29 3.39
C MET A 154 1.57 -14.92 1.93
N VAL A 155 1.56 -13.63 1.60
CA VAL A 155 1.85 -13.18 0.23
C VAL A 155 3.34 -13.34 -0.09
N LEU A 156 4.23 -12.94 0.82
CA LEU A 156 5.68 -13.03 0.61
C LEU A 156 6.14 -14.49 0.47
N GLU A 157 5.59 -15.42 1.25
CA GLU A 157 5.84 -16.84 1.12
C GLU A 157 5.34 -17.39 -0.22
N ARG A 158 4.06 -17.14 -0.55
CA ARG A 158 3.45 -17.58 -1.81
C ARG A 158 4.18 -17.06 -3.04
N THR A 159 4.67 -15.82 -2.98
CA THR A 159 5.37 -15.19 -4.10
C THR A 159 6.88 -15.47 -4.10
N GLY A 160 7.42 -16.14 -3.07
CA GLY A 160 8.83 -16.48 -2.94
C GLY A 160 9.73 -15.29 -2.63
N LEU A 161 9.19 -14.20 -2.05
CA LEU A 161 9.95 -13.02 -1.63
C LEU A 161 10.37 -13.06 -0.16
N MET A 162 9.79 -13.95 0.65
CA MET A 162 10.05 -14.03 2.08
C MET A 162 11.54 -14.18 2.42
N ALA A 163 12.30 -14.94 1.62
CA ALA A 163 13.73 -15.13 1.80
C ALA A 163 14.59 -13.88 1.52
N ASP A 164 14.04 -12.91 0.80
CA ASP A 164 14.71 -11.67 0.42
C ASP A 164 14.37 -10.49 1.37
N VAL A 165 13.51 -10.71 2.36
CA VAL A 165 13.10 -9.72 3.37
C VAL A 165 13.79 -10.02 4.70
N ASP A 166 14.54 -9.05 5.24
CA ASP A 166 15.26 -9.20 6.51
C ASP A 166 14.34 -9.04 7.74
N THR A 167 13.30 -8.21 7.64
CA THR A 167 12.34 -7.98 8.72
C THR A 167 11.00 -7.49 8.19
N ILE A 168 9.93 -7.91 8.85
CA ILE A 168 8.57 -7.38 8.65
C ILE A 168 8.15 -6.73 9.97
N VAL A 169 7.61 -5.53 9.90
CA VAL A 169 7.06 -4.82 11.06
C VAL A 169 5.65 -4.32 10.74
N SER A 170 4.79 -4.33 11.75
CA SER A 170 3.43 -3.81 11.62
C SER A 170 3.19 -2.60 12.52
N CYS A 171 2.16 -1.83 12.17
CA CYS A 171 1.68 -0.74 13.02
C CYS A 171 1.26 -1.23 14.41
N THR A 172 0.71 -2.44 14.51
CA THR A 172 0.38 -3.09 15.80
C THR A 172 1.64 -3.29 16.65
N MET A 173 2.74 -3.79 16.07
CA MET A 173 4.02 -3.94 16.78
C MET A 173 4.62 -2.61 17.23
N ALA A 174 4.49 -1.58 16.40
CA ALA A 174 4.99 -0.25 16.72
C ALA A 174 4.11 0.52 17.71
N GLY A 175 2.89 0.04 17.95
CA GLY A 175 1.89 0.70 18.81
C GLY A 175 1.35 2.03 18.25
N ALA A 176 1.48 2.25 16.94
CA ALA A 176 1.08 3.49 16.28
C ALA A 176 0.77 3.26 14.80
N SER A 177 -0.12 4.09 14.23
CA SER A 177 -0.37 4.12 12.79
C SER A 177 0.79 4.77 12.03
N LYS A 178 0.75 4.71 10.69
CA LYS A 178 1.73 5.38 9.80
C LYS A 178 1.67 6.93 9.83
N GLU A 179 0.79 7.51 10.62
CA GLU A 179 0.83 8.94 10.95
C GLU A 179 1.97 9.27 11.94
N SER A 180 2.51 8.25 12.58
CA SER A 180 3.75 8.27 13.37
C SER A 180 4.86 7.54 12.62
N SER A 181 6.12 7.99 12.80
CA SER A 181 7.30 7.33 12.25
C SER A 181 7.66 6.01 12.95
N ALA A 182 6.97 5.64 14.02
CA ALA A 182 7.31 4.52 14.89
C ALA A 182 7.51 3.19 14.16
N VAL A 183 6.63 2.85 13.19
CA VAL A 183 6.77 1.60 12.41
C VAL A 183 8.01 1.62 11.53
N TYR A 184 8.35 2.75 10.95
CA TYR A 184 9.53 2.91 10.09
C TYR A 184 10.83 2.91 10.91
N GLU A 185 10.81 3.56 12.07
CA GLU A 185 11.95 3.57 13.00
C GLU A 185 12.20 2.17 13.58
N LEU A 186 11.13 1.42 13.90
CA LEU A 186 11.24 0.03 14.33
C LEU A 186 11.87 -0.85 13.26
N ALA A 187 11.47 -0.68 11.98
CA ALA A 187 12.09 -1.38 10.86
C ALA A 187 13.59 -1.06 10.74
N CYS A 188 13.95 0.22 10.84
CA CYS A 188 15.35 0.66 10.83
C CYS A 188 16.15 0.07 12.00
N ALA A 189 15.58 0.05 13.20
CA ALA A 189 16.21 -0.54 14.38
C ALA A 189 16.48 -2.04 14.19
N ASN A 190 15.51 -2.78 13.65
CA ASN A 190 15.68 -4.19 13.33
C ASN A 190 16.78 -4.44 12.28
N MET A 191 16.89 -3.56 11.30
CA MET A 191 17.97 -3.58 10.30
C MET A 191 19.30 -3.04 10.80
N ARG A 192 19.34 -2.42 12.00
CA ARG A 192 20.51 -1.75 12.60
C ARG A 192 21.04 -0.61 11.71
N ILE A 193 20.16 0.20 11.19
CA ILE A 193 20.42 1.40 10.40
C ILE A 193 19.61 2.59 10.95
N THR A 194 19.92 3.78 10.48
CA THR A 194 19.17 5.00 10.80
C THR A 194 18.21 5.38 9.64
N PRO A 195 17.17 6.20 9.89
CA PRO A 195 16.27 6.69 8.83
C PRO A 195 16.99 7.33 7.64
N VAL A 196 18.04 8.12 7.89
CA VAL A 196 18.80 8.78 6.81
C VAL A 196 19.61 7.81 5.92
N GLU A 197 19.85 6.58 6.41
CA GLU A 197 20.50 5.51 5.68
C GLU A 197 19.51 4.60 4.92
N CYS A 198 18.22 4.93 4.97
CA CYS A 198 17.14 4.12 4.41
C CYS A 198 16.37 4.88 3.32
N VAL A 199 16.00 4.17 2.26
CA VAL A 199 15.04 4.62 1.26
C VAL A 199 13.72 3.93 1.52
N ILE A 200 12.61 4.68 1.55
CA ILE A 200 11.27 4.15 1.76
C ILE A 200 10.45 4.22 0.48
N PHE A 201 9.74 3.14 0.17
CA PHE A 201 8.77 3.03 -0.92
C PHE A 201 7.37 2.95 -0.33
N GLU A 202 6.48 3.82 -0.76
CA GLU A 202 5.14 3.99 -0.20
C GLU A 202 4.19 4.60 -1.24
N ASP A 203 2.88 4.35 -1.11
CA ASP A 203 1.84 4.90 -1.99
C ASP A 203 1.00 6.00 -1.33
N SER A 204 1.00 6.08 0.00
CA SER A 204 0.10 6.94 0.77
C SER A 204 0.70 8.33 1.05
N LEU A 205 -0.07 9.39 0.74
CA LEU A 205 0.32 10.78 1.01
C LEU A 205 0.69 11.02 2.49
N ARG A 206 -0.13 10.51 3.42
CA ARG A 206 0.11 10.69 4.87
C ARG A 206 1.38 10.02 5.32
N ALA A 207 1.59 8.79 4.88
CA ALA A 207 2.79 8.01 5.17
C ALA A 207 4.05 8.68 4.59
N MET A 208 3.97 9.25 3.39
CA MET A 208 5.06 10.00 2.78
C MET A 208 5.45 11.24 3.57
N TYR A 209 4.48 12.02 4.05
CA TYR A 209 4.75 13.15 4.95
C TYR A 209 5.48 12.70 6.21
N THR A 210 5.02 11.62 6.83
CA THR A 210 5.64 11.06 8.04
C THR A 210 7.06 10.60 7.78
N ALA A 211 7.30 9.85 6.70
CA ALA A 211 8.62 9.36 6.33
C ALA A 211 9.60 10.51 6.03
N LYS A 212 9.14 11.50 5.26
CA LYS A 212 9.95 12.69 4.94
C LYS A 212 10.36 13.46 6.19
N LYS A 213 9.41 13.69 7.10
CA LYS A 213 9.66 14.38 8.38
C LYS A 213 10.64 13.61 9.26
N ALA A 214 10.64 12.28 9.19
CA ALA A 214 11.56 11.42 9.93
C ALA A 214 12.96 11.29 9.29
N GLY A 215 13.20 11.92 8.13
CA GLY A 215 14.51 11.98 7.47
C GLY A 215 14.79 10.86 6.48
N PHE A 216 13.78 10.09 6.08
CA PHE A 216 13.93 9.10 5.01
C PHE A 216 14.07 9.76 3.64
N VAL A 217 14.79 9.11 2.74
CA VAL A 217 14.62 9.32 1.30
C VAL A 217 13.37 8.59 0.85
N THR A 218 12.50 9.27 0.12
CA THR A 218 11.15 8.80 -0.18
C THR A 218 10.95 8.57 -1.67
N VAL A 219 10.44 7.40 -2.00
CA VAL A 219 10.03 7.02 -3.37
C VAL A 219 8.53 6.71 -3.34
N ALA A 220 7.75 7.52 -4.03
CA ALA A 220 6.33 7.29 -4.17
C ALA A 220 6.07 6.21 -5.22
N VAL A 221 5.29 5.21 -4.85
CA VAL A 221 4.77 4.19 -5.77
C VAL A 221 3.34 4.57 -6.13
N TYR A 222 3.07 4.72 -7.43
CA TYR A 222 1.73 5.07 -7.87
C TYR A 222 0.74 3.94 -7.61
N ASP A 223 -0.40 4.31 -7.03
CA ASP A 223 -1.60 3.49 -6.98
C ASP A 223 -2.83 4.35 -7.29
N ASP A 224 -3.85 3.77 -7.90
CA ASP A 224 -5.08 4.48 -8.28
C ASP A 224 -5.82 5.08 -7.07
N VAL A 225 -5.62 4.54 -5.87
CA VAL A 225 -6.17 5.09 -4.62
C VAL A 225 -5.60 6.48 -4.31
N ALA A 226 -4.34 6.71 -4.66
CA ALA A 226 -3.65 7.98 -4.43
C ALA A 226 -3.87 9.02 -5.54
N LYS A 227 -4.65 8.71 -6.57
CA LYS A 227 -4.83 9.51 -7.79
C LYS A 227 -5.12 10.98 -7.50
N ASP A 228 -6.04 11.26 -6.58
CA ASP A 228 -6.47 12.63 -6.28
C ASP A 228 -5.43 13.43 -5.48
N SER A 229 -4.53 12.73 -4.79
CA SER A 229 -3.42 13.31 -4.03
C SER A 229 -2.05 13.18 -4.73
N TRP A 230 -2.02 12.60 -5.93
CA TRP A 230 -0.76 12.27 -6.60
C TRP A 230 0.12 13.48 -6.91
N GLU A 231 -0.48 14.60 -7.30
CA GLU A 231 0.27 15.85 -7.53
C GLU A 231 0.99 16.32 -6.25
N GLU A 232 0.32 16.22 -5.11
CA GLU A 232 0.92 16.56 -3.82
C GLU A 232 2.01 15.57 -3.41
N ILE A 233 1.78 14.27 -3.61
CA ILE A 233 2.78 13.22 -3.39
C ILE A 233 4.05 13.52 -4.21
N CYS A 234 3.91 13.82 -5.50
CA CYS A 234 5.04 14.15 -6.36
C CYS A 234 5.83 15.37 -5.87
N ARG A 235 5.15 16.34 -5.29
CA ARG A 235 5.80 17.56 -4.79
C ARG A 235 6.63 17.33 -3.53
N ILE A 236 6.22 16.39 -2.66
CA ILE A 236 6.87 16.18 -1.35
C ILE A 236 7.90 15.05 -1.34
N THR A 237 7.87 14.15 -2.32
CA THR A 237 8.76 12.97 -2.38
C THR A 237 10.01 13.23 -3.21
N ASP A 238 11.05 12.43 -2.96
CA ASP A 238 12.33 12.59 -3.67
C ASP A 238 12.27 11.98 -5.07
N GLU A 239 11.44 10.94 -5.26
CA GLU A 239 11.22 10.30 -6.55
C GLU A 239 9.83 9.65 -6.62
N GLN A 240 9.36 9.38 -7.83
CA GLN A 240 8.09 8.70 -8.10
C GLN A 240 8.28 7.58 -9.10
N VAL A 241 7.62 6.46 -8.87
CA VAL A 241 7.65 5.29 -9.77
C VAL A 241 6.24 4.77 -10.03
N VAL A 242 6.04 4.25 -11.22
CA VAL A 242 4.83 3.53 -11.62
C VAL A 242 5.26 2.10 -11.90
N LEU A 243 4.69 1.16 -11.15
CA LEU A 243 4.93 -0.28 -11.30
C LEU A 243 3.76 -0.88 -12.08
N GLU A 244 3.73 -0.69 -13.40
CA GLU A 244 2.69 -1.21 -14.32
C GLU A 244 3.28 -2.07 -15.44
#